data_2df0bf26a8384aed8e848a4b75dc6453
#
_entry.id   2df0bf26a8384aed8e848a4b75dc6453
#
_cell.length_a   1.000
_cell.length_b   1.000
_cell.length_c   1.000
_cell.angle_alpha   90.00
_cell.angle_beta   90.00
_cell.angle_gamma   90.00
#
_symmetry.space_group_name_H-M   'P 1'
#
loop_
_entity.id
_entity.type
_entity.pdbx_description
1 polymer ?
#
loop_
_entity_poly.entity_id
_entity_poly.type
_entity_poly.pdbx_seq_one_letter_code
_entity_poly.pdbx_strand_id
1 'polypeptide(L)'
;MRKFFPVEELARDERFNKITMKDRQNDPRSVFAADGEGDSKRANFRLTPARRDATDGARGLMHGIFVGEIQALEGAGRTCWDFETETEAPFALKLDMARQCWDEARHVEISVKLSDWMGTEIGQYAENTVLFEAACSTDPVMRLAGVNRALEGLAIDVFTTMKEFGDLAGDPYLEFCEDWMLADEVTNVKMGSDWLRKMTEKDPERRNKALEFQSVVDKLFSYGGTRSDSSESPIGLARRFRELAGFTDEEVESIADVSLQALNERKLAVAKMLGTADSLTAAAAGE
;
A
#
# COMPACT_ATOMS: atom_id res chain seq x y z
N MET A 1 27.43 6.85 -12.85
CA MET A 1 26.54 5.77 -13.36
C MET A 1 25.39 6.38 -14.13
N ARG A 2 24.93 5.81 -15.23
CA ARG A 2 23.81 6.36 -15.96
C ARG A 2 22.53 6.09 -15.17
N LYS A 3 21.77 7.14 -14.85
CA LYS A 3 20.35 6.97 -14.45
C LYS A 3 19.64 6.24 -15.57
N PHE A 4 18.92 5.19 -15.24
CA PHE A 4 18.52 4.22 -16.22
C PHE A 4 17.48 4.80 -17.20
N PHE A 5 16.33 5.23 -16.71
CA PHE A 5 15.31 5.88 -17.53
C PHE A 5 14.59 6.93 -16.68
N PRO A 6 14.16 8.05 -17.26
CA PRO A 6 13.13 8.87 -16.65
C PRO A 6 11.87 8.04 -16.39
N VAL A 7 11.12 8.43 -15.37
CA VAL A 7 9.86 7.73 -15.00
C VAL A 7 8.91 7.65 -16.20
N GLU A 8 8.89 8.68 -17.01
CA GLU A 8 8.04 8.80 -18.20
C GLU A 8 8.41 7.83 -19.31
N GLU A 9 9.64 7.31 -19.31
CA GLU A 9 10.13 6.37 -20.31
C GLU A 9 9.91 4.91 -19.92
N LEU A 10 9.46 4.64 -18.69
CA LEU A 10 9.15 3.29 -18.28
C LEU A 10 7.90 2.81 -19.03
N ALA A 11 8.08 1.76 -19.81
CA ALA A 11 6.99 1.14 -20.53
C ALA A 11 5.96 0.59 -19.53
N ARG A 12 4.74 1.08 -19.64
CA ARG A 12 3.59 0.56 -18.94
C ARG A 12 2.61 -0.04 -19.94
N ASP A 13 1.91 -1.06 -19.53
CA ASP A 13 0.83 -1.62 -20.33
C ASP A 13 -0.26 -0.57 -20.52
N GLU A 14 -0.63 -0.28 -21.77
CA GLU A 14 -1.61 0.76 -22.11
C GLU A 14 -3.01 0.48 -21.54
N ARG A 15 -3.28 -0.75 -21.14
CA ARG A 15 -4.53 -1.14 -20.48
C ARG A 15 -4.69 -0.55 -19.09
N PHE A 16 -3.62 -0.14 -18.43
CA PHE A 16 -3.69 0.45 -17.09
C PHE A 16 -4.21 1.88 -17.10
N ASN A 17 -5.20 2.13 -16.26
CA ASN A 17 -5.71 3.46 -15.96
C ASN A 17 -4.95 4.05 -14.78
N LYS A 18 -4.03 4.96 -15.03
CA LYS A 18 -3.11 5.50 -14.02
C LYS A 18 -3.77 6.57 -13.17
N ILE A 19 -3.54 6.49 -11.87
CA ILE A 19 -3.84 7.55 -10.90
C ILE A 19 -2.53 7.92 -10.22
N THR A 20 -2.07 9.15 -10.44
CA THR A 20 -0.82 9.63 -9.83
C THR A 20 -1.03 9.99 -8.36
N MET A 21 0.09 10.13 -7.61
CA MET A 21 0.07 10.64 -6.25
C MET A 21 -0.64 12.00 -6.16
N LYS A 22 -0.37 12.89 -7.12
CA LYS A 22 -1.02 14.20 -7.19
C LYS A 22 -2.53 14.09 -7.41
N ASP A 23 -2.95 13.18 -8.27
CA ASP A 23 -4.37 12.96 -8.52
C ASP A 23 -5.05 12.42 -7.26
N ARG A 24 -4.39 11.50 -6.54
CA ARG A 24 -4.90 11.02 -5.25
C ARG A 24 -5.01 12.11 -4.20
N GLN A 25 -4.07 13.01 -4.11
CA GLN A 25 -4.13 14.13 -3.18
C GLN A 25 -5.28 15.10 -3.48
N ASN A 26 -5.57 15.28 -4.76
CA ASN A 26 -6.50 16.30 -5.24
C ASN A 26 -7.90 15.76 -5.56
N ASP A 27 -8.09 14.44 -5.69
CA ASP A 27 -9.39 13.85 -5.98
C ASP A 27 -10.07 13.34 -4.70
N PRO A 28 -11.03 14.09 -4.14
CA PRO A 28 -11.78 13.67 -2.96
C PRO A 28 -12.62 12.40 -3.20
N ARG A 29 -12.81 11.99 -4.47
CA ARG A 29 -13.54 10.78 -4.85
C ARG A 29 -12.62 9.56 -4.93
N SER A 30 -11.31 9.75 -4.97
CA SER A 30 -10.33 8.64 -5.01
C SER A 30 -10.40 7.79 -3.76
N VAL A 31 -11.04 8.30 -2.81
CA VAL A 31 -11.36 7.65 -1.61
C VAL A 31 -12.82 7.34 -1.62
N PHE A 32 -13.24 6.38 -0.97
CA PHE A 32 -14.58 6.02 -0.64
C PHE A 32 -15.54 7.21 -0.65
N ALA A 33 -16.43 7.30 -1.61
CA ALA A 33 -17.61 8.09 -1.42
C ALA A 33 -18.24 7.59 -0.11
N ALA A 34 -18.17 8.41 0.91
CA ALA A 34 -18.49 7.97 2.26
C ALA A 34 -19.97 7.57 2.37
N ASP A 35 -20.84 8.17 1.58
CA ASP A 35 -22.29 8.05 1.75
C ASP A 35 -23.08 8.10 0.44
N GLY A 36 -22.62 7.45 -0.60
CA GLY A 36 -23.31 7.43 -1.88
C GLY A 36 -23.33 6.05 -2.56
N GLU A 37 -23.95 5.96 -3.70
CA GLU A 37 -24.03 4.73 -4.49
C GLU A 37 -22.63 4.09 -4.80
N GLY A 38 -21.55 4.86 -4.68
CA GLY A 38 -20.18 4.35 -4.76
C GLY A 38 -19.74 3.53 -3.55
N ASP A 39 -20.38 3.71 -2.42
CA ASP A 39 -20.03 3.00 -1.16
C ASP A 39 -20.54 1.56 -1.17
N SER A 40 -21.57 1.25 -1.96
CA SER A 40 -22.06 -0.11 -2.10
C SER A 40 -21.00 -1.08 -2.61
N LYS A 41 -20.12 -0.63 -3.50
CA LYS A 41 -19.04 -1.47 -4.06
C LYS A 41 -17.99 -1.86 -3.04
N ARG A 42 -17.75 -1.04 -2.03
CA ARG A 42 -16.76 -1.30 -0.98
C ARG A 42 -17.33 -1.95 0.27
N ALA A 43 -18.57 -1.62 0.62
CA ALA A 43 -19.29 -2.42 1.60
C ALA A 43 -19.41 -3.87 1.12
N ASN A 44 -19.58 -4.07 -0.17
CA ASN A 44 -19.58 -5.39 -0.79
C ASN A 44 -18.22 -6.10 -0.71
N PHE A 45 -17.11 -5.35 -0.76
CA PHE A 45 -15.77 -5.90 -0.57
C PHE A 45 -15.60 -6.59 0.79
N ARG A 46 -16.19 -6.07 1.86
CA ARG A 46 -16.05 -6.63 3.21
C ARG A 46 -16.75 -7.96 3.42
N LEU A 47 -17.73 -8.28 2.62
CA LEU A 47 -18.71 -9.33 2.94
C LEU A 47 -18.79 -10.45 1.92
N THR A 48 -18.09 -10.33 0.80
CA THR A 48 -18.23 -11.27 -0.30
C THR A 48 -16.97 -12.12 -0.46
N PRO A 49 -17.14 -13.44 -0.51
CA PRO A 49 -16.05 -14.34 -0.77
C PRO A 49 -15.35 -14.02 -2.09
N ALA A 50 -14.02 -14.05 -2.07
CA ALA A 50 -13.21 -13.95 -3.26
C ALA A 50 -13.32 -15.25 -4.08
N ARG A 51 -14.01 -15.19 -5.20
CA ARG A 51 -14.24 -16.29 -6.14
C ARG A 51 -14.39 -15.71 -7.54
N ARG A 52 -14.62 -16.58 -8.54
CA ARG A 52 -14.98 -16.15 -9.90
C ARG A 52 -16.29 -15.36 -9.97
N ASP A 53 -17.17 -15.54 -9.01
CA ASP A 53 -18.39 -14.76 -8.78
C ASP A 53 -18.20 -13.62 -7.78
N ALA A 54 -16.97 -13.25 -7.49
CA ALA A 54 -16.63 -12.19 -6.57
C ALA A 54 -17.26 -10.84 -6.97
N THR A 55 -17.54 -10.01 -5.97
CA THR A 55 -18.04 -8.66 -6.22
C THR A 55 -17.00 -7.79 -6.93
N ASP A 56 -17.49 -6.73 -7.55
CA ASP A 56 -16.66 -5.69 -8.16
C ASP A 56 -15.62 -5.13 -7.19
N GLY A 57 -15.98 -4.95 -5.90
CA GLY A 57 -15.08 -4.47 -4.87
C GLY A 57 -13.93 -5.43 -4.57
N ALA A 58 -14.24 -6.72 -4.43
CA ALA A 58 -13.22 -7.76 -4.21
C ALA A 58 -12.29 -7.90 -5.40
N ARG A 59 -12.83 -7.89 -6.63
CA ARG A 59 -12.03 -7.90 -7.86
C ARG A 59 -11.16 -6.66 -7.99
N GLY A 60 -11.71 -5.49 -7.68
CA GLY A 60 -10.94 -4.24 -7.69
C GLY A 60 -9.79 -4.23 -6.70
N LEU A 61 -9.96 -4.85 -5.51
CA LEU A 61 -8.85 -4.99 -4.56
C LEU A 61 -7.79 -5.95 -5.08
N MET A 62 -8.17 -7.11 -5.59
CA MET A 62 -7.23 -8.07 -6.16
C MET A 62 -6.42 -7.46 -7.31
N HIS A 63 -7.08 -6.67 -8.18
CA HIS A 63 -6.39 -5.89 -9.20
C HIS A 63 -5.43 -4.87 -8.59
N GLY A 64 -5.81 -4.21 -7.48
CA GLY A 64 -4.95 -3.28 -6.76
C GLY A 64 -3.72 -3.95 -6.14
N ILE A 65 -3.86 -5.17 -5.63
CA ILE A 65 -2.74 -6.01 -5.16
C ILE A 65 -1.79 -6.27 -6.33
N PHE A 66 -2.27 -6.83 -7.44
CA PHE A 66 -1.46 -7.08 -8.63
C PHE A 66 -0.67 -5.84 -9.09
N VAL A 67 -1.30 -4.66 -9.11
CA VAL A 67 -0.65 -3.39 -9.46
C VAL A 67 0.41 -3.00 -8.44
N GLY A 68 0.16 -3.24 -7.16
CA GLY A 68 1.11 -3.04 -6.07
C GLY A 68 2.37 -3.87 -6.26
N GLU A 69 2.20 -5.19 -6.47
CA GLU A 69 3.31 -6.14 -6.62
C GLU A 69 4.21 -5.82 -7.82
N ILE A 70 3.64 -5.43 -8.97
CA ILE A 70 4.44 -4.96 -10.11
C ILE A 70 5.27 -3.72 -9.76
N GLN A 71 4.70 -2.78 -9.04
CA GLN A 71 5.40 -1.55 -8.66
C GLN A 71 6.47 -1.82 -7.58
N ALA A 72 6.22 -2.76 -6.66
CA ALA A 72 7.19 -3.21 -5.67
C ALA A 72 8.40 -3.88 -6.34
N LEU A 73 8.15 -4.78 -7.31
CA LEU A 73 9.19 -5.39 -8.13
C LEU A 73 10.05 -4.34 -8.84
N GLU A 74 9.43 -3.38 -9.51
CA GLU A 74 10.13 -2.27 -10.18
C GLU A 74 10.92 -1.41 -9.18
N GLY A 75 10.34 -1.11 -8.01
CA GLY A 75 10.95 -0.30 -6.96
C GLY A 75 12.19 -0.95 -6.35
N ALA A 76 12.12 -2.23 -6.04
CA ALA A 76 13.24 -3.01 -5.55
C ALA A 76 14.37 -3.10 -6.60
N GLY A 77 14.02 -3.36 -7.87
CA GLY A 77 14.96 -3.39 -8.99
C GLY A 77 15.66 -2.04 -9.19
N ARG A 78 14.92 -0.93 -9.12
CA ARG A 78 15.49 0.41 -9.17
C ARG A 78 16.45 0.68 -8.01
N THR A 79 16.16 0.19 -6.82
CA THR A 79 17.05 0.37 -5.67
C THR A 79 18.38 -0.37 -5.85
N CYS A 80 18.38 -1.52 -6.54
CA CYS A 80 19.61 -2.19 -6.92
C CYS A 80 20.46 -1.36 -7.89
N TRP A 81 19.85 -0.60 -8.78
CA TRP A 81 20.49 0.06 -9.92
C TRP A 81 20.81 1.53 -9.72
N ASP A 82 19.89 2.32 -9.18
CA ASP A 82 19.95 3.78 -9.18
C ASP A 82 21.06 4.37 -8.30
N PHE A 83 21.56 3.63 -7.31
CA PHE A 83 22.51 4.11 -6.31
C PHE A 83 23.91 3.59 -6.54
N GLU A 84 24.92 4.43 -6.26
CA GLU A 84 26.31 4.00 -6.26
C GLU A 84 26.59 3.05 -5.09
N THR A 85 27.26 1.94 -5.41
CA THR A 85 27.58 0.93 -4.41
C THR A 85 28.61 1.47 -3.41
N GLU A 86 28.38 1.22 -2.13
CA GLU A 86 29.15 1.63 -0.95
C GLU A 86 29.10 3.14 -0.62
N THR A 87 28.88 4.01 -1.60
CA THR A 87 28.81 5.45 -1.34
C THR A 87 27.38 5.93 -1.05
N GLU A 88 26.41 5.39 -1.73
CA GLU A 88 24.97 5.72 -1.55
C GLU A 88 24.19 4.55 -0.95
N ALA A 89 24.46 3.33 -1.41
CA ALA A 89 23.83 2.11 -0.92
C ALA A 89 24.87 0.99 -0.73
N PRO A 90 24.93 0.36 0.46
CA PRO A 90 25.78 -0.80 0.69
C PRO A 90 25.45 -1.94 -0.29
N PHE A 91 26.47 -2.68 -0.73
CA PHE A 91 26.25 -3.84 -1.61
C PHE A 91 25.32 -4.87 -0.98
N ALA A 92 25.40 -5.07 0.33
CA ALA A 92 24.51 -5.96 1.06
C ALA A 92 23.03 -5.51 0.96
N LEU A 93 22.72 -4.20 0.99
CA LEU A 93 21.36 -3.71 0.73
C LEU A 93 20.91 -4.08 -0.67
N LYS A 94 21.77 -3.96 -1.67
CA LYS A 94 21.42 -4.32 -3.06
C LYS A 94 21.13 -5.81 -3.21
N LEU A 95 21.83 -6.67 -2.46
CA LEU A 95 21.54 -8.12 -2.45
C LEU A 95 20.17 -8.39 -1.83
N ASP A 96 19.82 -7.70 -0.75
CA ASP A 96 18.51 -7.82 -0.12
C ASP A 96 17.39 -7.32 -1.06
N MET A 97 17.61 -6.21 -1.75
CA MET A 97 16.66 -5.72 -2.77
C MET A 97 16.52 -6.68 -3.97
N ALA A 98 17.62 -7.33 -4.37
CA ALA A 98 17.55 -8.34 -5.42
C ALA A 98 16.75 -9.58 -4.97
N ARG A 99 16.84 -9.96 -3.70
CA ARG A 99 15.98 -10.97 -3.12
C ARG A 99 14.52 -10.52 -3.16
N GLN A 100 14.22 -9.31 -2.72
CA GLN A 100 12.86 -8.77 -2.79
C GLN A 100 12.32 -8.78 -4.23
N CYS A 101 13.10 -8.40 -5.24
CA CYS A 101 12.67 -8.55 -6.63
C CYS A 101 12.21 -9.96 -6.98
N TRP A 102 12.85 -10.99 -6.42
CA TRP A 102 12.43 -12.37 -6.63
C TRP A 102 11.12 -12.70 -5.92
N ASP A 103 10.94 -12.21 -4.71
CA ASP A 103 9.72 -12.38 -3.96
C ASP A 103 8.54 -11.71 -4.70
N GLU A 104 8.70 -10.43 -5.10
CA GLU A 104 7.67 -9.69 -5.84
C GLU A 104 7.35 -10.28 -7.21
N ALA A 105 8.32 -10.85 -7.91
CA ALA A 105 8.05 -11.53 -9.18
C ALA A 105 7.10 -12.73 -9.01
N ARG A 106 7.20 -13.45 -7.89
CA ARG A 106 6.29 -14.55 -7.54
C ARG A 106 4.92 -14.02 -7.10
N HIS A 107 4.89 -12.94 -6.34
CA HIS A 107 3.65 -12.26 -5.92
C HIS A 107 2.86 -11.76 -7.15
N VAL A 108 3.52 -11.17 -8.13
CA VAL A 108 2.91 -10.80 -9.41
C VAL A 108 2.27 -12.01 -10.09
N GLU A 109 2.98 -13.13 -10.19
CA GLU A 109 2.45 -14.35 -10.81
C GLU A 109 1.23 -14.89 -10.05
N ILE A 110 1.28 -14.91 -8.71
CA ILE A 110 0.18 -15.34 -7.86
C ILE A 110 -1.02 -14.40 -8.04
N SER A 111 -0.79 -13.09 -7.99
CA SER A 111 -1.85 -12.09 -8.11
C SER A 111 -2.56 -12.14 -9.47
N VAL A 112 -1.84 -12.44 -10.55
CA VAL A 112 -2.45 -12.71 -11.87
C VAL A 112 -3.36 -13.93 -11.82
N LYS A 113 -2.92 -15.02 -11.18
CA LYS A 113 -3.71 -16.25 -11.06
C LYS A 113 -4.93 -16.08 -10.18
N LEU A 114 -4.79 -15.34 -9.07
CA LEU A 114 -5.92 -14.99 -8.20
C LEU A 114 -6.90 -14.04 -8.90
N SER A 115 -6.42 -13.10 -9.69
CA SER A 115 -7.26 -12.23 -10.52
C SER A 115 -8.11 -13.04 -11.49
N ASP A 116 -7.50 -14.01 -12.21
CA ASP A 116 -8.25 -14.94 -13.09
C ASP A 116 -9.24 -15.80 -12.28
N TRP A 117 -8.83 -16.30 -11.11
CA TRP A 117 -9.69 -17.05 -10.20
C TRP A 117 -10.93 -16.26 -9.77
N MET A 118 -10.77 -14.97 -9.51
CA MET A 118 -11.85 -14.06 -9.09
C MET A 118 -12.63 -13.48 -10.27
N GLY A 119 -12.21 -13.71 -11.49
CA GLY A 119 -12.85 -13.22 -12.71
C GLY A 119 -12.61 -11.74 -12.98
N THR A 120 -11.41 -11.26 -12.72
CA THR A 120 -10.95 -9.92 -13.11
C THR A 120 -9.83 -9.98 -14.14
N GLU A 121 -9.72 -8.93 -14.95
CA GLU A 121 -8.70 -8.79 -15.98
C GLU A 121 -7.75 -7.65 -15.66
N ILE A 122 -6.50 -7.76 -16.12
CA ILE A 122 -5.52 -6.69 -16.04
C ILE A 122 -6.04 -5.46 -16.78
N GLY A 123 -5.99 -4.29 -16.12
CA GLY A 123 -6.49 -3.03 -16.69
C GLY A 123 -8.00 -2.81 -16.55
N GLN A 124 -8.73 -3.72 -15.92
CA GLN A 124 -10.17 -3.57 -15.69
C GLN A 124 -10.49 -2.43 -14.69
N TYR A 125 -9.61 -2.16 -13.76
CA TYR A 125 -9.78 -1.12 -12.73
C TYR A 125 -8.69 -0.06 -12.83
N ALA A 126 -8.95 1.11 -12.23
CA ALA A 126 -7.98 2.18 -12.16
C ALA A 126 -6.73 1.75 -11.40
N GLU A 127 -5.58 2.06 -11.97
CA GLU A 127 -4.25 1.84 -11.41
C GLU A 127 -3.76 3.12 -10.72
N ASN A 128 -3.18 3.01 -9.51
CA ASN A 128 -2.45 4.10 -8.90
C ASN A 128 -0.94 3.84 -9.00
N THR A 129 -0.15 4.91 -9.03
CA THR A 129 1.31 4.86 -9.19
C THR A 129 2.06 5.31 -7.92
N VAL A 130 1.38 5.39 -6.79
CA VAL A 130 1.95 5.94 -5.54
C VAL A 130 3.18 5.18 -5.08
N LEU A 131 3.16 3.85 -5.14
CA LEU A 131 4.31 3.02 -4.78
C LEU A 131 5.50 3.31 -5.69
N PHE A 132 5.29 3.27 -6.99
CA PHE A 132 6.33 3.54 -7.96
C PHE A 132 6.89 4.97 -7.82
N GLU A 133 6.05 5.97 -7.57
CA GLU A 133 6.49 7.34 -7.34
C GLU A 133 7.35 7.45 -6.07
N ALA A 134 7.00 6.76 -4.99
CA ALA A 134 7.84 6.67 -3.79
C ALA A 134 9.19 5.98 -4.09
N ALA A 135 9.19 4.94 -4.93
CA ALA A 135 10.39 4.26 -5.39
C ALA A 135 11.28 5.11 -6.31
N CYS A 136 10.79 6.22 -6.84
CA CYS A 136 11.56 7.19 -7.62
C CYS A 136 12.38 8.18 -6.77
N SER A 137 12.28 8.14 -5.43
CA SER A 137 13.12 8.96 -4.57
C SER A 137 14.60 8.79 -4.88
N THR A 138 15.35 9.89 -4.86
CA THR A 138 16.81 9.91 -5.10
C THR A 138 17.63 9.59 -3.85
N ASP A 139 16.99 9.36 -2.73
CA ASP A 139 17.63 8.95 -1.46
C ASP A 139 17.20 7.51 -1.12
N PRO A 140 18.15 6.56 -0.98
CA PRO A 140 17.84 5.17 -0.63
C PRO A 140 17.11 5.04 0.70
N VAL A 141 17.37 5.91 1.67
CA VAL A 141 16.71 5.90 2.99
C VAL A 141 15.24 6.30 2.86
N MET A 142 14.94 7.25 1.98
CA MET A 142 13.54 7.62 1.66
C MET A 142 12.81 6.47 0.96
N ARG A 143 13.48 5.72 0.07
CA ARG A 143 12.86 4.52 -0.54
C ARG A 143 12.54 3.45 0.50
N LEU A 144 13.48 3.17 1.42
CA LEU A 144 13.24 2.22 2.51
C LEU A 144 12.02 2.62 3.36
N ALA A 145 11.88 3.91 3.64
CA ALA A 145 10.74 4.41 4.41
C ALA A 145 9.42 4.38 3.63
N GLY A 146 9.42 4.87 2.40
CA GLY A 146 8.21 5.01 1.57
C GLY A 146 7.77 3.71 0.90
N VAL A 147 8.70 2.86 0.48
CA VAL A 147 8.39 1.56 -0.15
C VAL A 147 8.34 0.48 0.91
N ASN A 148 9.50 0.05 1.42
CA ASN A 148 9.55 -1.13 2.29
C ASN A 148 8.77 -0.98 3.59
N ARG A 149 8.63 0.20 4.16
CA ARG A 149 7.89 0.37 5.42
C ARG A 149 6.46 0.83 5.23
N ALA A 150 6.20 1.84 4.41
CA ALA A 150 4.83 2.32 4.23
C ALA A 150 4.02 1.38 3.35
N LEU A 151 4.52 1.05 2.18
CA LEU A 151 3.76 0.35 1.15
C LEU A 151 3.74 -1.16 1.34
N GLU A 152 4.88 -1.79 1.54
CA GLU A 152 4.92 -3.21 1.91
C GLU A 152 4.34 -3.43 3.32
N GLY A 153 4.46 -2.44 4.21
CA GLY A 153 3.74 -2.46 5.48
C GLY A 153 2.21 -2.45 5.29
N LEU A 154 1.68 -1.75 4.28
CA LEU A 154 0.27 -1.86 3.90
C LEU A 154 -0.05 -3.26 3.35
N ALA A 155 0.85 -3.87 2.57
CA ALA A 155 0.67 -5.22 2.07
C ALA A 155 0.52 -6.24 3.21
N ILE A 156 1.28 -6.10 4.31
CA ILE A 156 1.09 -6.92 5.53
C ILE A 156 -0.36 -6.85 6.02
N ASP A 157 -0.96 -5.66 6.11
CA ASP A 157 -2.35 -5.49 6.57
C ASP A 157 -3.35 -6.06 5.57
N VAL A 158 -3.12 -5.82 4.28
CA VAL A 158 -3.99 -6.29 3.18
C VAL A 158 -3.98 -7.81 3.11
N PHE A 159 -2.81 -8.43 3.09
CA PHE A 159 -2.70 -9.90 2.97
C PHE A 159 -3.22 -10.61 4.20
N THR A 160 -3.01 -10.05 5.40
CA THR A 160 -3.64 -10.59 6.62
C THR A 160 -5.17 -10.55 6.49
N THR A 161 -5.72 -9.44 6.05
CA THR A 161 -7.17 -9.28 5.86
C THR A 161 -7.71 -10.23 4.78
N MET A 162 -6.99 -10.38 3.66
CA MET A 162 -7.40 -11.27 2.56
C MET A 162 -7.29 -12.74 2.93
N LYS A 163 -6.27 -13.13 3.69
CA LYS A 163 -6.13 -14.47 4.23
C LYS A 163 -7.32 -14.84 5.13
N GLU A 164 -7.63 -13.96 6.11
CA GLU A 164 -8.78 -14.16 7.00
C GLU A 164 -10.10 -14.23 6.22
N PHE A 165 -10.21 -13.44 5.19
CA PHE A 165 -11.35 -13.45 4.29
C PHE A 165 -11.45 -14.77 3.51
N GLY A 166 -10.33 -15.30 3.02
CA GLY A 166 -10.28 -16.61 2.35
C GLY A 166 -10.73 -17.75 3.28
N ASP A 167 -10.27 -17.75 4.53
CA ASP A 167 -10.67 -18.73 5.55
C ASP A 167 -12.18 -18.66 5.81
N LEU A 168 -12.71 -17.48 6.11
CA LEU A 168 -14.14 -17.26 6.34
C LEU A 168 -15.02 -17.64 5.15
N ALA A 169 -14.52 -17.46 3.95
CA ALA A 169 -15.22 -17.79 2.70
C ALA A 169 -15.13 -19.28 2.34
N GLY A 170 -14.27 -20.03 3.02
CA GLY A 170 -13.93 -21.41 2.64
C GLY A 170 -13.22 -21.47 1.28
N ASP A 171 -12.39 -20.47 0.96
CA ASP A 171 -11.56 -20.41 -0.26
C ASP A 171 -10.10 -20.73 0.08
N PRO A 172 -9.69 -22.02 0.05
CA PRO A 172 -8.36 -22.42 0.48
C PRO A 172 -7.26 -21.95 -0.48
N TYR A 173 -7.59 -21.58 -1.72
CA TYR A 173 -6.60 -21.04 -2.66
C TYR A 173 -6.23 -19.61 -2.31
N LEU A 174 -7.24 -18.78 -2.03
CA LEU A 174 -7.03 -17.42 -1.58
C LEU A 174 -6.29 -17.41 -0.24
N GLU A 175 -6.80 -18.15 0.77
CA GLU A 175 -6.17 -18.25 2.09
C GLU A 175 -4.69 -18.63 2.00
N PHE A 176 -4.37 -19.69 1.25
CA PHE A 176 -3.00 -20.16 1.10
C PHE A 176 -2.09 -19.16 0.40
N CYS A 177 -2.54 -18.56 -0.69
CA CYS A 177 -1.73 -17.62 -1.46
C CYS A 177 -1.43 -16.36 -0.67
N GLU A 178 -2.42 -15.81 0.02
CA GLU A 178 -2.25 -14.60 0.83
C GLU A 178 -1.37 -14.87 2.07
N ASP A 179 -1.49 -16.03 2.72
CA ASP A 179 -0.61 -16.41 3.84
C ASP A 179 0.84 -16.55 3.39
N TRP A 180 1.04 -17.08 2.20
CA TRP A 180 2.37 -17.26 1.64
C TRP A 180 3.03 -15.93 1.27
N MET A 181 2.32 -15.02 0.59
CA MET A 181 2.80 -13.68 0.28
C MET A 181 3.04 -12.87 1.56
N LEU A 182 2.16 -12.97 2.55
CA LEU A 182 2.32 -12.32 3.86
C LEU A 182 3.65 -12.68 4.54
N ALA A 183 4.07 -13.93 4.46
CA ALA A 183 5.34 -14.36 5.06
C ALA A 183 6.57 -13.70 4.41
N ASP A 184 6.53 -13.52 3.09
CA ASP A 184 7.56 -12.78 2.36
C ASP A 184 7.53 -11.30 2.72
N GLU A 185 6.34 -10.67 2.79
CA GLU A 185 6.19 -9.26 3.15
C GLU A 185 6.72 -8.92 4.54
N VAL A 186 6.43 -9.73 5.54
CA VAL A 186 7.01 -9.55 6.89
C VAL A 186 8.54 -9.51 6.82
N THR A 187 9.14 -10.31 5.96
CA THR A 187 10.60 -10.35 5.77
C THR A 187 11.09 -9.10 5.03
N ASN A 188 10.42 -8.69 3.95
CA ASN A 188 10.77 -7.53 3.13
C ASN A 188 10.68 -6.23 3.94
N VAL A 189 9.62 -6.07 4.72
CA VAL A 189 9.42 -4.92 5.62
C VAL A 189 10.45 -4.91 6.75
N LYS A 190 10.74 -6.09 7.34
CA LYS A 190 11.78 -6.19 8.37
C LYS A 190 13.14 -5.80 7.84
N MET A 191 13.49 -6.25 6.67
CA MET A 191 14.73 -5.87 5.97
C MET A 191 14.79 -4.36 5.76
N GLY A 192 13.71 -3.74 5.27
CA GLY A 192 13.59 -2.29 5.12
C GLY A 192 13.77 -1.55 6.45
N SER A 193 13.16 -2.04 7.53
CA SER A 193 13.28 -1.49 8.89
C SER A 193 14.70 -1.57 9.42
N ASP A 194 15.39 -2.69 9.22
CA ASP A 194 16.76 -2.89 9.67
C ASP A 194 17.74 -2.00 8.90
N TRP A 195 17.58 -1.89 7.58
CA TRP A 195 18.40 -1.01 6.76
C TRP A 195 18.15 0.48 7.03
N LEU A 196 16.92 0.89 7.23
CA LEU A 196 16.60 2.26 7.63
C LEU A 196 17.35 2.63 8.91
N ARG A 197 17.26 1.78 9.95
CA ARG A 197 17.99 2.00 11.22
C ARG A 197 19.50 2.07 11.02
N LYS A 198 20.05 1.12 10.28
CA LYS A 198 21.50 1.03 10.03
C LYS A 198 22.05 2.22 9.25
N MET A 199 21.36 2.63 8.20
CA MET A 199 21.82 3.75 7.35
C MET A 199 21.63 5.12 8.00
N THR A 200 20.80 5.22 9.03
CA THR A 200 20.52 6.45 9.77
C THR A 200 21.06 6.44 11.20
N GLU A 201 21.83 5.43 11.59
CA GLU A 201 22.35 5.27 12.97
C GLU A 201 23.04 6.53 13.50
N LYS A 202 23.78 7.22 12.64
CA LYS A 202 24.55 8.43 12.98
C LYS A 202 23.92 9.71 12.44
N ASP A 203 22.71 9.64 11.88
CA ASP A 203 22.03 10.76 11.26
C ASP A 203 20.54 10.77 11.65
N PRO A 204 20.20 11.21 12.87
CA PRO A 204 18.83 11.26 13.35
C PRO A 204 17.95 12.24 12.54
N GLU A 205 18.52 13.29 11.95
CA GLU A 205 17.76 14.24 11.11
C GLU A 205 17.30 13.55 9.82
N ARG A 206 18.16 12.80 9.16
CA ARG A 206 17.81 12.01 7.97
C ARG A 206 16.77 10.94 8.31
N ARG A 207 16.89 10.31 9.49
CA ARG A 207 15.89 9.36 9.97
C ARG A 207 14.51 10.01 10.14
N ASN A 208 14.45 11.16 10.80
CA ASN A 208 13.18 11.88 10.99
C ASN A 208 12.53 12.27 9.66
N LYS A 209 13.31 12.80 8.72
CA LYS A 209 12.81 13.10 7.36
C LYS A 209 12.26 11.87 6.66
N ALA A 210 12.90 10.71 6.81
CA ALA A 210 12.42 9.47 6.22
C ALA A 210 11.11 9.00 6.86
N LEU A 211 10.95 9.10 8.18
CA LEU A 211 9.71 8.76 8.88
C LEU A 211 8.58 9.76 8.57
N GLU A 212 8.88 11.04 8.40
CA GLU A 212 7.92 12.03 7.90
C GLU A 212 7.45 11.68 6.48
N PHE A 213 8.36 11.28 5.60
CA PHE A 213 8.03 10.81 4.27
C PHE A 213 7.17 9.55 4.31
N GLN A 214 7.51 8.57 5.17
CA GLN A 214 6.68 7.39 5.41
C GLN A 214 5.25 7.79 5.79
N SER A 215 5.10 8.71 6.74
CA SER A 215 3.77 9.20 7.19
C SER A 215 2.96 9.82 6.05
N VAL A 216 3.62 10.58 5.14
CA VAL A 216 2.94 11.12 3.95
C VAL A 216 2.45 10.00 3.03
N VAL A 217 3.27 8.98 2.80
CA VAL A 217 2.89 7.82 1.97
C VAL A 217 1.75 7.04 2.63
N ASP A 218 1.85 6.76 3.93
CA ASP A 218 0.77 6.11 4.71
C ASP A 218 -0.54 6.88 4.60
N LYS A 219 -0.50 8.21 4.71
CA LYS A 219 -1.66 9.08 4.56
C LYS A 219 -2.28 8.97 3.16
N LEU A 220 -1.47 9.00 2.10
CA LEU A 220 -1.95 8.87 0.72
C LEU A 220 -2.65 7.53 0.49
N PHE A 221 -2.12 6.45 1.04
CA PHE A 221 -2.77 5.14 0.95
C PHE A 221 -4.03 5.02 1.81
N SER A 222 -4.10 5.74 2.91
CA SER A 222 -5.30 5.79 3.74
C SER A 222 -6.49 6.46 3.03
N TYR A 223 -6.24 7.23 1.97
CA TYR A 223 -7.30 7.67 1.05
C TYR A 223 -7.94 6.49 0.29
N GLY A 224 -7.29 5.38 0.09
CA GLY A 224 -7.82 4.15 -0.50
C GLY A 224 -8.63 3.28 0.47
N GLY A 225 -8.50 3.45 1.78
CA GLY A 225 -9.17 2.69 2.82
C GLY A 225 -8.56 2.93 4.18
N THR A 226 -9.38 2.96 5.21
CA THR A 226 -8.90 3.05 6.58
C THR A 226 -8.36 1.71 7.04
N ARG A 227 -7.29 1.78 7.83
CA ARG A 227 -6.70 0.64 8.54
C ARG A 227 -6.88 0.86 10.02
N SER A 228 -7.54 -0.02 10.71
CA SER A 228 -7.68 0.04 12.16
C SER A 228 -8.11 -1.31 12.73
N ASP A 229 -8.11 -1.44 14.04
CA ASP A 229 -8.64 -2.61 14.76
C ASP A 229 -10.19 -2.65 14.78
N SER A 230 -10.85 -1.64 14.25
CA SER A 230 -12.30 -1.60 14.17
C SER A 230 -12.81 -2.61 13.14
N SER A 231 -13.84 -3.38 13.49
CA SER A 231 -14.54 -4.27 12.56
C SER A 231 -15.20 -3.54 11.39
N GLU A 232 -15.32 -2.22 11.47
CA GLU A 232 -15.83 -1.38 10.39
C GLU A 232 -14.74 -0.98 9.37
N SER A 233 -13.47 -1.18 9.71
CA SER A 233 -12.38 -0.90 8.79
C SER A 233 -12.33 -1.95 7.68
N PRO A 234 -12.17 -1.54 6.41
CA PRO A 234 -12.03 -2.47 5.30
C PRO A 234 -10.75 -3.31 5.36
N ILE A 235 -9.72 -2.78 6.02
CA ILE A 235 -8.42 -3.42 6.21
C ILE A 235 -8.14 -3.43 7.71
N GLY A 236 -7.89 -4.62 8.27
CA GLY A 236 -7.46 -4.79 9.64
C GLY A 236 -6.01 -4.35 9.83
N LEU A 237 -5.67 -3.82 11.00
CA LEU A 237 -4.29 -3.47 11.33
C LEU A 237 -3.56 -4.70 11.88
N ALA A 238 -2.65 -5.25 11.13
CA ALA A 238 -1.95 -6.50 11.44
C ALA A 238 -0.80 -6.27 12.45
N ARG A 239 -1.11 -5.80 13.66
CA ARG A 239 -0.16 -5.35 14.70
C ARG A 239 0.98 -6.35 14.92
N ARG A 240 0.64 -7.61 15.19
CA ARG A 240 1.63 -8.67 15.45
C ARG A 240 2.65 -8.80 14.29
N PHE A 241 2.20 -8.77 13.06
CA PHE A 241 3.08 -8.93 11.90
C PHE A 241 3.92 -7.68 11.66
N ARG A 242 3.38 -6.49 11.93
CA ARG A 242 4.14 -5.23 11.90
C ARG A 242 5.23 -5.19 12.95
N GLU A 243 4.96 -5.63 14.18
CA GLU A 243 5.97 -5.78 15.24
C GLU A 243 7.09 -6.73 14.81
N LEU A 244 6.75 -7.90 14.26
CA LEU A 244 7.73 -8.85 13.70
C LEU A 244 8.56 -8.23 12.57
N ALA A 245 7.96 -7.36 11.78
CA ALA A 245 8.61 -6.59 10.72
C ALA A 245 9.39 -5.35 11.23
N GLY A 246 9.47 -5.16 12.55
CA GLY A 246 10.33 -4.17 13.21
C GLY A 246 9.70 -2.79 13.40
N PHE A 247 8.38 -2.66 13.37
CA PHE A 247 7.70 -1.46 13.86
C PHE A 247 7.63 -1.47 15.39
N THR A 248 7.67 -0.28 15.98
CA THR A 248 7.35 -0.09 17.40
C THR A 248 5.85 0.10 17.58
N ASP A 249 5.37 -0.05 18.83
CA ASP A 249 3.95 0.19 19.16
C ASP A 249 3.54 1.63 18.78
N GLU A 250 4.39 2.61 19.06
CA GLU A 250 4.14 4.02 18.72
C GLU A 250 4.05 4.24 17.21
N GLU A 251 4.87 3.54 16.42
CA GLU A 251 4.81 3.61 14.97
C GLU A 251 3.51 2.98 14.43
N VAL A 252 3.05 1.89 15.03
CA VAL A 252 1.78 1.23 14.66
C VAL A 252 0.59 2.11 15.01
N GLU A 253 0.57 2.72 16.21
CA GLU A 253 -0.47 3.68 16.60
C GLU A 253 -0.50 4.89 15.66
N SER A 254 0.67 5.43 15.31
CA SER A 254 0.76 6.55 14.36
C SER A 254 0.13 6.23 13.00
N ILE A 255 0.24 4.99 12.52
CA ILE A 255 -0.40 4.57 11.28
C ILE A 255 -1.93 4.58 11.41
N ALA A 256 -2.47 4.13 12.54
CA ALA A 256 -3.90 4.17 12.80
C ALA A 256 -4.43 5.62 12.86
N ASP A 257 -3.69 6.51 13.54
CA ASP A 257 -4.04 7.93 13.65
C ASP A 257 -4.01 8.64 12.29
N VAL A 258 -2.97 8.41 11.49
CA VAL A 258 -2.85 8.96 10.14
C VAL A 258 -4.00 8.48 9.25
N SER A 259 -4.38 7.23 9.36
CA SER A 259 -5.49 6.65 8.63
C SER A 259 -6.83 7.31 9.00
N LEU A 260 -7.08 7.51 10.29
CA LEU A 260 -8.28 8.17 10.78
C LEU A 260 -8.32 9.66 10.36
N GLN A 261 -7.20 10.37 10.47
CA GLN A 261 -7.09 11.74 10.03
C GLN A 261 -7.41 11.89 8.54
N ALA A 262 -6.81 11.05 7.69
CA ALA A 262 -7.08 11.06 6.25
C ALA A 262 -8.56 10.84 5.93
N LEU A 263 -9.21 9.92 6.64
CA LEU A 263 -10.65 9.67 6.50
C LEU A 263 -11.48 10.92 6.84
N ASN A 264 -11.17 11.58 7.95
CA ASN A 264 -11.90 12.76 8.41
C ASN A 264 -11.72 13.97 7.47
N GLU A 265 -10.48 14.25 7.05
CA GLU A 265 -10.20 15.32 6.09
C GLU A 265 -10.98 15.15 4.80
N ARG A 266 -11.15 13.93 4.39
CA ARG A 266 -11.87 13.59 3.20
C ARG A 266 -13.38 13.68 3.36
N LYS A 267 -13.94 13.16 4.44
CA LYS A 267 -15.37 13.35 4.74
C LYS A 267 -15.72 14.82 4.66
N LEU A 268 -14.85 15.67 5.23
CA LEU A 268 -15.02 17.12 5.16
C LEU A 268 -14.91 17.68 3.74
N ALA A 269 -13.97 17.20 2.93
CA ALA A 269 -13.82 17.62 1.53
C ALA A 269 -15.07 17.26 0.69
N VAL A 270 -15.56 16.03 0.85
CA VAL A 270 -16.80 15.59 0.19
C VAL A 270 -17.99 16.41 0.65
N ALA A 271 -18.14 16.64 1.94
CA ALA A 271 -19.23 17.46 2.49
C ALA A 271 -19.22 18.90 1.97
N LYS A 272 -18.04 19.51 1.83
CA LYS A 272 -17.89 20.84 1.20
C LYS A 272 -18.33 20.84 -0.25
N MET A 273 -17.98 19.80 -1.02
CA MET A 273 -18.43 19.68 -2.43
C MET A 273 -19.95 19.52 -2.55
N LEU A 274 -20.57 18.81 -1.59
CA LEU A 274 -22.02 18.59 -1.57
C LEU A 274 -22.80 19.73 -0.89
N GLY A 275 -22.12 20.75 -0.36
CA GLY A 275 -22.73 21.87 0.37
C GLY A 275 -23.30 21.48 1.74
N THR A 276 -22.83 20.39 2.34
CA THR A 276 -23.29 19.86 3.64
C THR A 276 -22.26 19.98 4.76
N ALA A 277 -21.19 20.76 4.54
CA ALA A 277 -20.08 20.87 5.50
C ALA A 277 -20.51 21.43 6.88
N ASP A 278 -21.47 22.35 6.91
CA ASP A 278 -21.92 22.97 8.15
C ASP A 278 -22.67 21.97 9.08
N SER A 279 -23.30 20.96 8.52
CA SER A 279 -23.97 19.92 9.31
C SER A 279 -22.99 18.93 9.96
N LEU A 280 -21.83 18.69 9.34
CA LEU A 280 -20.80 17.80 9.90
C LEU A 280 -20.00 18.49 11.02
N THR A 281 -19.73 19.79 10.90
CA THR A 281 -19.04 20.56 11.94
C THR A 281 -19.93 20.76 13.18
N ALA A 282 -21.23 20.85 13.00
CA ALA A 282 -22.18 20.96 14.12
C ALA A 282 -22.33 19.62 14.87
N ALA A 283 -22.28 18.49 14.19
CA ALA A 283 -22.35 17.17 14.81
C ALA A 283 -21.07 16.86 15.63
N ALA A 284 -19.90 17.26 15.15
CA ALA A 284 -18.62 17.07 15.86
C ALA A 284 -18.44 18.02 17.07
N ALA A 285 -19.19 19.09 17.17
CA ALA A 285 -19.16 20.04 18.29
C ALA A 285 -20.21 19.74 19.38
N GLY A 286 -21.06 18.74 19.17
CA GLY A 286 -22.16 18.36 20.08
C GLY A 286 -21.91 17.07 20.87
N GLU A 287 -20.71 16.47 20.75
CA GLU A 287 -20.20 15.40 21.60
C GLU A 287 -19.13 15.98 22.55
#